data_bb43dc66a633f6bf2aa096406d41bf0e
#
_entry.id   bb43dc66a633f6bf2aa096406d41bf0e
#
_cell.length_a   1.000
_cell.length_b   1.000
_cell.length_c   1.000
_cell.angle_alpha   90.00
_cell.angle_beta   90.00
_cell.angle_gamma   90.00
#
_symmetry.space_group_name_H-M   'P 1'
#
loop_
_entity.id
_entity.type
_entity.pdbx_description
1 polymer ?
#
loop_
_entity_poly.entity_id
_entity_poly.type
_entity_poly.pdbx_seq_one_letter_code
_entity_poly.pdbx_strand_id
1 'polypeptide(L)'
;MGECKCGGVCGTPSDETYKCPVCGKDGVMVTIPLVSNLLKNEKKSELVKDDKYFLCMNSDCPVSYFNRKGKPVFRVEDLKVPLWYKKGVEKQIVCYCNNITFEQVREQVLKNGKKIWKEIVGAYRKKPMCNCAVLNPIGSCCTPVFYDIVNKALKETGKETVSQEFIDKFGCC
;
A
#
# COMPACT_ATOMS: atom_id res chain seq x y z
N MET A 1 -0.87 8.73 19.76
CA MET A 1 -0.74 7.34 19.28
C MET A 1 -2.16 6.86 18.99
N GLY A 2 -2.59 6.92 17.73
CA GLY A 2 -3.94 6.52 17.33
C GLY A 2 -3.99 5.02 17.10
N GLU A 3 -4.83 4.32 17.82
CA GLU A 3 -5.14 2.92 17.56
C GLU A 3 -5.84 2.79 16.22
N CYS A 4 -5.23 2.07 15.28
CA CYS A 4 -5.91 1.68 14.05
C CYS A 4 -7.04 0.71 14.38
N LYS A 5 -8.30 1.13 14.18
CA LYS A 5 -9.50 0.31 14.40
C LYS A 5 -9.64 -0.91 13.48
N CYS A 6 -8.73 -1.13 12.58
CA CYS A 6 -8.74 -2.25 11.62
C CYS A 6 -8.05 -3.51 12.15
N GLY A 7 -8.11 -3.85 13.42
CA GLY A 7 -7.70 -5.17 13.95
C GLY A 7 -6.29 -5.68 13.56
N GLY A 8 -5.54 -4.92 12.79
CA GLY A 8 -4.16 -5.19 12.41
C GLY A 8 -3.24 -4.30 13.22
N VAL A 9 -2.22 -4.88 13.80
CA VAL A 9 -1.14 -4.13 14.44
C VAL A 9 -0.58 -3.17 13.38
N CYS A 10 -0.83 -1.87 13.54
CA CYS A 10 -0.03 -0.85 12.88
C CYS A 10 1.38 -1.01 13.44
N GLY A 11 2.19 -1.82 12.76
CA GLY A 11 3.58 -2.04 13.15
C GLY A 11 4.25 -0.69 13.22
N THR A 12 4.72 -0.32 14.41
CA THR A 12 5.72 0.75 14.53
C THR A 12 6.86 0.38 13.61
N PRO A 13 7.35 1.30 12.76
CA PRO A 13 8.57 1.06 12.03
C PRO A 13 9.64 0.71 13.09
N SER A 14 10.17 -0.51 13.04
CA SER A 14 11.36 -0.80 13.83
C SER A 14 12.47 0.09 13.30
N ASP A 15 13.30 0.67 14.17
CA ASP A 15 14.44 1.52 13.82
C ASP A 15 15.52 0.80 12.97
N GLU A 16 15.32 -0.47 12.68
CA GLU A 16 16.21 -1.24 11.80
C GLU A 16 15.92 -0.94 10.34
N THR A 17 16.75 -0.12 9.73
CA THR A 17 16.75 0.13 8.29
C THR A 17 17.84 -0.72 7.63
N TYR A 18 17.50 -1.33 6.50
CA TYR A 18 18.45 -2.06 5.66
C TYR A 18 18.41 -1.50 4.24
N LYS A 19 19.60 -1.36 3.66
CA LYS A 19 19.75 -0.77 2.34
C LYS A 19 19.43 -1.77 1.23
N CYS A 20 18.66 -1.34 0.26
CA CYS A 20 18.39 -2.12 -0.95
C CYS A 20 19.73 -2.44 -1.65
N PRO A 21 20.01 -3.73 -1.96
CA PRO A 21 21.29 -4.13 -2.53
C PRO A 21 21.52 -3.61 -3.96
N VAL A 22 20.49 -3.08 -4.62
CA VAL A 22 20.58 -2.56 -5.99
C VAL A 22 20.67 -1.03 -6.01
N CYS A 23 19.87 -0.32 -5.22
CA CYS A 23 19.85 1.15 -5.29
C CYS A 23 20.42 1.85 -4.05
N GLY A 24 20.78 1.12 -3.00
CA GLY A 24 21.36 1.66 -1.77
C GLY A 24 20.42 2.47 -0.88
N LYS A 25 19.13 2.65 -1.26
CA LYS A 25 18.14 3.36 -0.43
C LYS A 25 17.61 2.45 0.65
N ASP A 26 17.20 3.05 1.77
CA ASP A 26 16.62 2.33 2.89
C ASP A 26 15.31 1.66 2.50
N GLY A 27 15.11 0.42 2.97
CA GLY A 27 13.88 -0.35 2.80
C GLY A 27 12.95 -0.20 3.99
N VAL A 28 11.66 -0.39 3.74
CA VAL A 28 10.62 -0.47 4.78
C VAL A 28 10.43 -1.92 5.19
N MET A 29 10.56 -2.23 6.48
CA MET A 29 10.39 -3.60 6.98
C MET A 29 8.97 -4.10 6.74
N VAL A 30 8.88 -5.35 6.28
CA VAL A 30 7.61 -6.03 6.00
C VAL A 30 7.62 -7.45 6.55
N THR A 31 6.44 -8.03 6.72
CA THR A 31 6.29 -9.38 7.26
C THR A 31 6.47 -10.46 6.19
N ILE A 32 7.00 -11.63 6.57
CA ILE A 32 7.13 -12.78 5.67
C ILE A 32 5.79 -13.24 5.10
N PRO A 33 4.68 -13.33 5.88
CA PRO A 33 3.37 -13.66 5.33
C PRO A 33 2.91 -12.72 4.23
N LEU A 34 3.17 -11.41 4.38
CA LEU A 34 2.87 -10.42 3.34
C LEU A 34 3.66 -10.71 2.06
N VAL A 35 4.99 -10.84 2.16
CA VAL A 35 5.85 -11.11 1.01
C VAL A 35 5.42 -12.40 0.32
N SER A 36 5.22 -13.48 1.08
CA SER A 36 4.76 -14.78 0.56
C SER A 36 3.41 -14.69 -0.16
N ASN A 37 2.49 -13.88 0.35
CA ASN A 37 1.17 -13.70 -0.27
C ASN A 37 1.27 -12.96 -1.61
N LEU A 38 2.11 -11.94 -1.70
CA LEU A 38 2.24 -11.09 -2.88
C LEU A 38 3.16 -11.66 -3.97
N LEU A 39 4.06 -12.57 -3.62
CA LEU A 39 4.90 -13.26 -4.60
C LEU A 39 4.08 -14.19 -5.49
N LYS A 40 4.45 -14.26 -6.77
CA LYS A 40 4.01 -15.30 -7.68
C LYS A 40 4.39 -16.69 -7.14
N ASN A 41 3.63 -17.71 -7.48
CA ASN A 41 3.78 -19.04 -6.88
C ASN A 41 5.18 -19.65 -7.13
N GLU A 42 5.72 -19.45 -8.33
CA GLU A 42 7.05 -19.92 -8.73
C GLU A 42 8.19 -19.27 -7.94
N LYS A 43 7.95 -18.11 -7.33
CA LYS A 43 8.94 -17.38 -6.53
C LYS A 43 8.91 -17.67 -5.04
N LYS A 44 7.87 -18.35 -4.57
CA LYS A 44 7.71 -18.62 -3.12
C LYS A 44 8.75 -19.57 -2.55
N SER A 45 9.28 -20.48 -3.36
CA SER A 45 10.32 -21.41 -2.95
C SER A 45 11.66 -20.74 -2.62
N GLU A 46 11.90 -19.53 -3.16
CA GLU A 46 13.08 -18.74 -2.90
C GLU A 46 13.02 -17.98 -1.54
N LEU A 47 11.83 -17.98 -0.89
CA LEU A 47 11.61 -17.24 0.35
C LEU A 47 12.30 -17.91 1.55
N VAL A 48 13.19 -17.19 2.22
CA VAL A 48 13.83 -17.62 3.47
C VAL A 48 12.89 -17.32 4.64
N LYS A 49 12.43 -18.37 5.35
CA LYS A 49 11.37 -18.25 6.36
C LYS A 49 11.83 -17.62 7.68
N ASP A 50 13.11 -17.69 7.99
CA ASP A 50 13.67 -17.23 9.27
C ASP A 50 14.51 -15.96 9.12
N ASP A 51 14.08 -15.02 8.25
CA ASP A 51 14.80 -13.78 8.03
C ASP A 51 13.83 -12.57 7.93
N LYS A 52 14.35 -11.35 7.96
CA LYS A 52 13.62 -10.11 7.81
C LYS A 52 13.59 -9.67 6.36
N TYR A 53 12.46 -9.15 5.91
CA TYR A 53 12.28 -8.61 4.57
C TYR A 53 11.97 -7.12 4.59
N PHE A 54 12.40 -6.46 3.52
CA PHE A 54 12.26 -5.02 3.33
C PHE A 54 11.72 -4.72 1.93
N LEU A 55 10.81 -3.76 1.86
CA LEU A 55 10.26 -3.22 0.62
C LEU A 55 11.15 -2.07 0.15
N CYS A 56 11.60 -2.10 -1.09
CA CYS A 56 12.32 -0.98 -1.72
C CYS A 56 11.34 0.08 -2.22
N MET A 57 11.33 1.26 -1.59
CA MET A 57 10.43 2.37 -1.94
C MET A 57 10.94 3.27 -3.08
N ASN A 58 12.13 3.01 -3.62
CA ASN A 58 12.64 3.80 -4.75
C ASN A 58 11.86 3.48 -6.04
N SER A 59 11.21 4.50 -6.62
CA SER A 59 10.40 4.39 -7.84
C SER A 59 11.17 3.90 -9.06
N ASP A 60 12.46 4.23 -9.16
CA ASP A 60 13.32 3.90 -10.30
C ASP A 60 14.01 2.53 -10.16
N CYS A 61 13.91 1.90 -8.99
CA CYS A 61 14.56 0.62 -8.72
C CYS A 61 13.64 -0.54 -9.09
N PRO A 62 14.13 -1.56 -9.81
CA PRO A 62 13.32 -2.73 -10.17
C PRO A 62 13.05 -3.67 -8.98
N VAL A 63 13.74 -3.49 -7.86
CA VAL A 63 13.55 -4.32 -6.66
C VAL A 63 12.23 -3.99 -6.00
N SER A 64 11.45 -5.04 -5.67
CA SER A 64 10.29 -4.98 -4.78
C SER A 64 10.71 -5.30 -3.34
N TYR A 65 11.02 -6.55 -3.05
CA TYR A 65 11.43 -7.02 -1.73
C TYR A 65 12.84 -7.57 -1.72
N PHE A 66 13.54 -7.39 -0.62
CA PHE A 66 14.85 -7.99 -0.37
C PHE A 66 14.96 -8.40 1.10
N ASN A 67 15.76 -9.43 1.38
CA ASN A 67 15.97 -9.82 2.76
C ASN A 67 17.14 -9.06 3.42
N ARG A 68 17.27 -9.17 4.72
CA ARG A 68 18.32 -8.53 5.51
C ARG A 68 19.74 -8.82 5.00
N LYS A 69 20.01 -10.02 4.50
CA LYS A 69 21.31 -10.44 3.97
C LYS A 69 21.55 -10.01 2.51
N GLY A 70 20.59 -9.33 1.88
CA GLY A 70 20.66 -8.90 0.50
C GLY A 70 20.31 -9.99 -0.53
N LYS A 71 20.01 -11.21 -0.11
CA LYS A 71 19.53 -12.33 -0.94
C LYS A 71 18.58 -13.23 -0.15
N PRO A 72 17.42 -13.64 -0.74
CA PRO A 72 16.98 -13.35 -2.10
C PRO A 72 16.58 -11.90 -2.32
N VAL A 73 16.55 -11.46 -3.59
CA VAL A 73 16.03 -10.18 -4.05
C VAL A 73 14.89 -10.46 -5.01
N PHE A 74 13.70 -9.98 -4.68
CA PHE A 74 12.53 -10.06 -5.56
C PHE A 74 12.34 -8.76 -6.32
N ARG A 75 11.96 -8.86 -7.58
CA ARG A 75 11.71 -7.73 -8.48
C ARG A 75 10.22 -7.43 -8.58
N VAL A 76 9.86 -6.32 -9.19
CA VAL A 76 8.46 -5.94 -9.40
C VAL A 76 7.69 -6.97 -10.24
N GLU A 77 8.35 -7.59 -11.20
CA GLU A 77 7.78 -8.66 -12.04
C GLU A 77 7.52 -9.98 -11.31
N ASP A 78 8.13 -10.20 -10.14
CA ASP A 78 7.92 -11.39 -9.31
C ASP A 78 6.63 -11.30 -8.47
N LEU A 79 5.96 -10.14 -8.48
CA LEU A 79 4.74 -9.91 -7.72
C LEU A 79 3.48 -10.19 -8.54
N LYS A 80 2.40 -10.57 -7.84
CA LYS A 80 1.03 -10.72 -8.39
C LYS A 80 0.33 -9.38 -8.63
N VAL A 81 0.81 -8.32 -7.95
CA VAL A 81 0.19 -7.00 -7.99
C VAL A 81 1.23 -5.93 -8.31
N PRO A 82 0.86 -4.86 -9.03
CA PRO A 82 1.76 -3.75 -9.27
C PRO A 82 2.02 -2.95 -7.99
N LEU A 83 3.19 -2.35 -7.88
CA LEU A 83 3.51 -1.40 -6.81
C LEU A 83 3.23 0.03 -7.32
N TRP A 84 2.21 0.70 -6.78
CA TRP A 84 1.66 1.97 -7.31
C TRP A 84 2.70 3.09 -7.51
N TYR A 85 3.77 3.08 -6.71
CA TYR A 85 4.80 4.12 -6.73
C TYR A 85 5.97 3.83 -7.68
N LYS A 86 6.02 2.65 -8.29
CA LYS A 86 7.07 2.29 -9.25
C LYS A 86 6.81 2.93 -10.60
N LYS A 87 7.87 3.36 -11.29
CA LYS A 87 7.77 3.91 -12.65
C LYS A 87 7.21 2.89 -13.65
N GLY A 88 6.43 3.37 -14.61
CA GLY A 88 5.85 2.54 -15.65
C GLY A 88 4.63 1.72 -15.23
N VAL A 89 4.12 1.92 -14.01
CA VAL A 89 2.91 1.25 -13.54
C VAL A 89 1.68 1.96 -14.12
N GLU A 90 0.99 1.31 -15.05
CA GLU A 90 -0.24 1.83 -15.66
C GLU A 90 -1.41 1.86 -14.67
N LYS A 91 -1.57 0.77 -13.91
CA LYS A 91 -2.66 0.64 -12.93
C LYS A 91 -2.18 0.95 -11.53
N GLN A 92 -2.33 2.18 -11.10
CA GLN A 92 -2.00 2.60 -9.74
C GLN A 92 -3.09 2.18 -8.75
N ILE A 93 -2.86 1.09 -8.01
CA ILE A 93 -3.79 0.60 -6.98
C ILE A 93 -3.49 1.32 -5.67
N VAL A 94 -4.52 1.91 -5.04
CA VAL A 94 -4.44 2.51 -3.71
C VAL A 94 -4.96 1.56 -2.63
N CYS A 95 -6.09 0.90 -2.87
CA CYS A 95 -6.66 -0.07 -1.93
C CYS A 95 -6.52 -1.48 -2.49
N TYR A 96 -5.48 -2.20 -2.10
CA TYR A 96 -5.21 -3.56 -2.58
C TYR A 96 -6.24 -4.58 -2.11
N CYS A 97 -6.81 -4.41 -0.91
CA CYS A 97 -7.85 -5.29 -0.39
C CYS A 97 -9.10 -5.33 -1.29
N ASN A 98 -9.41 -4.20 -1.91
CA ASN A 98 -10.61 -4.04 -2.75
C ASN A 98 -10.28 -3.80 -4.23
N ASN A 99 -9.00 -3.79 -4.60
CA ASN A 99 -8.53 -3.52 -5.96
C ASN A 99 -9.06 -2.18 -6.51
N ILE A 100 -9.00 -1.11 -5.68
CA ILE A 100 -9.41 0.25 -6.06
C ILE A 100 -8.21 1.03 -6.54
N THR A 101 -8.36 1.70 -7.68
CA THR A 101 -7.31 2.51 -8.30
C THR A 101 -7.40 3.98 -7.87
N PHE A 102 -6.32 4.72 -8.11
CA PHE A 102 -6.25 6.17 -7.94
C PHE A 102 -7.33 6.87 -8.75
N GLU A 103 -7.51 6.47 -10.01
CA GLU A 103 -8.51 7.03 -10.91
C GLU A 103 -9.93 6.82 -10.41
N GLN A 104 -10.25 5.63 -9.88
CA GLN A 104 -11.54 5.33 -9.31
C GLN A 104 -11.84 6.19 -8.08
N VAL A 105 -10.86 6.42 -7.20
CA VAL A 105 -11.04 7.34 -6.07
C VAL A 105 -11.29 8.75 -6.58
N ARG A 106 -10.43 9.23 -7.48
CA ARG A 106 -10.54 10.57 -8.07
C ARG A 106 -11.90 10.77 -8.75
N GLU A 107 -12.36 9.81 -9.52
CA GLU A 107 -13.65 9.84 -10.19
C GLU A 107 -14.81 10.00 -9.18
N GLN A 108 -14.83 9.23 -8.10
CA GLN A 108 -15.90 9.33 -7.10
C GLN A 108 -15.91 10.69 -6.38
N VAL A 109 -14.73 11.27 -6.17
CA VAL A 109 -14.61 12.62 -5.57
C VAL A 109 -15.12 13.69 -6.54
N LEU A 110 -14.64 13.66 -7.79
CA LEU A 110 -14.95 14.71 -8.77
C LEU A 110 -16.38 14.67 -9.27
N LYS A 111 -16.87 13.49 -9.65
CA LYS A 111 -18.20 13.33 -10.25
C LYS A 111 -19.31 13.22 -9.20
N ASN A 112 -19.07 12.54 -8.09
CA ASN A 112 -20.09 12.18 -7.11
C ASN A 112 -19.94 12.88 -5.76
N GLY A 113 -18.91 13.70 -5.57
CA GLY A 113 -18.63 14.45 -4.34
C GLY A 113 -18.32 13.59 -3.10
N LYS A 114 -18.05 12.29 -3.29
CA LYS A 114 -17.79 11.37 -2.19
C LYS A 114 -16.43 11.64 -1.56
N LYS A 115 -16.38 11.56 -0.22
CA LYS A 115 -15.16 11.79 0.56
C LYS A 115 -14.86 10.63 1.52
N ILE A 116 -15.85 9.82 1.86
CA ILE A 116 -15.76 8.73 2.83
C ILE A 116 -15.25 7.47 2.14
N TRP A 117 -14.22 6.80 2.72
CA TRP A 117 -13.64 5.58 2.18
C TRP A 117 -14.71 4.53 1.84
N LYS A 118 -15.62 4.27 2.78
CA LYS A 118 -16.66 3.25 2.62
C LYS A 118 -17.61 3.54 1.45
N GLU A 119 -17.92 4.81 1.21
CA GLU A 119 -18.78 5.22 0.09
C GLU A 119 -18.08 5.09 -1.25
N ILE A 120 -16.79 5.47 -1.30
CA ILE A 120 -15.99 5.39 -2.52
C ILE A 120 -15.74 3.92 -2.88
N VAL A 121 -15.30 3.10 -1.94
CA VAL A 121 -15.05 1.68 -2.18
C VAL A 121 -16.34 0.93 -2.44
N GLY A 122 -17.42 1.27 -1.73
CA GLY A 122 -18.76 0.70 -1.90
C GLY A 122 -19.37 0.92 -3.29
N ALA A 123 -18.94 1.96 -4.01
CA ALA A 123 -19.34 2.18 -5.40
C ALA A 123 -18.84 1.06 -6.35
N TYR A 124 -17.76 0.38 -5.99
CA TYR A 124 -17.13 -0.66 -6.80
C TYR A 124 -17.19 -2.04 -6.17
N ARG A 125 -17.46 -2.15 -4.87
CA ARG A 125 -17.45 -3.40 -4.11
C ARG A 125 -18.68 -3.52 -3.20
N LYS A 126 -19.50 -4.53 -3.44
CA LYS A 126 -20.70 -4.81 -2.61
C LYS A 126 -20.35 -5.13 -1.15
N LYS A 127 -19.21 -5.77 -0.92
CA LYS A 127 -18.69 -6.14 0.41
C LYS A 127 -17.24 -5.69 0.52
N PRO A 128 -16.98 -4.43 0.91
CA PRO A 128 -15.63 -3.97 1.18
C PRO A 128 -14.95 -4.80 2.27
N MET A 129 -13.66 -5.09 2.08
CA MET A 129 -12.87 -5.84 3.05
C MET A 129 -11.60 -5.08 3.42
N CYS A 130 -11.05 -5.41 4.59
CA CYS A 130 -9.82 -4.85 5.09
C CYS A 130 -8.86 -5.96 5.56
N ASN A 131 -7.75 -6.11 4.85
CA ASN A 131 -6.68 -7.04 5.22
C ASN A 131 -5.32 -6.48 4.72
N CYS A 132 -5.05 -5.23 5.08
CA CYS A 132 -3.85 -4.52 4.60
C CYS A 132 -2.55 -5.20 5.04
N ALA A 133 -2.54 -5.83 6.21
CA ALA A 133 -1.36 -6.51 6.75
C ALA A 133 -0.77 -7.58 5.80
N VAL A 134 -1.59 -8.16 4.93
CA VAL A 134 -1.16 -9.22 4.00
C VAL A 134 -1.47 -8.93 2.52
N LEU A 135 -2.24 -7.89 2.23
CA LEU A 135 -2.62 -7.53 0.85
C LEU A 135 -2.00 -6.22 0.37
N ASN A 136 -1.74 -5.26 1.28
CA ASN A 136 -1.07 -4.01 0.91
C ASN A 136 0.44 -4.23 0.89
N PRO A 137 1.16 -3.93 -0.19
CA PRO A 137 2.61 -4.15 -0.30
C PRO A 137 3.47 -3.57 0.82
N ILE A 138 3.02 -2.50 1.49
CA ILE A 138 3.72 -1.92 2.67
C ILE A 138 3.35 -2.67 3.96
N GLY A 139 2.28 -3.48 3.97
CA GLY A 139 1.79 -4.16 5.17
C GLY A 139 1.03 -3.26 6.15
N SER A 140 0.77 -2.02 5.79
CA SER A 140 0.07 -1.03 6.62
C SER A 140 -1.22 -0.55 5.95
N CYS A 141 -2.05 0.20 6.68
CA CYS A 141 -3.30 0.73 6.17
C CYS A 141 -3.09 1.67 4.98
N CYS A 142 -3.94 1.57 3.96
CA CYS A 142 -3.89 2.43 2.77
C CYS A 142 -4.48 3.83 3.01
N THR A 143 -5.09 4.10 4.15
CA THR A 143 -5.77 5.35 4.49
C THR A 143 -4.96 6.62 4.16
N PRO A 144 -3.67 6.73 4.54
CA PRO A 144 -2.90 7.94 4.23
C PRO A 144 -2.82 8.21 2.73
N VAL A 145 -2.47 7.21 1.93
CA VAL A 145 -2.37 7.34 0.47
C VAL A 145 -3.74 7.59 -0.16
N PHE A 146 -4.78 6.92 0.34
CA PHE A 146 -6.14 7.09 -0.15
C PHE A 146 -6.64 8.53 0.03
N TYR A 147 -6.46 9.11 1.21
CA TYR A 147 -6.89 10.48 1.48
C TYR A 147 -6.00 11.56 0.87
N ASP A 148 -4.74 11.24 0.57
CA ASP A 148 -3.90 12.11 -0.26
C ASP A 148 -4.54 12.29 -1.67
N ILE A 149 -5.07 11.21 -2.26
CA ILE A 149 -5.77 11.28 -3.54
C ILE A 149 -7.09 12.04 -3.42
N VAL A 150 -7.88 11.77 -2.39
CA VAL A 150 -9.13 12.50 -2.11
C VAL A 150 -8.85 14.00 -2.02
N ASN A 151 -7.85 14.37 -1.24
CA ASN A 151 -7.49 15.78 -1.03
C ASN A 151 -6.94 16.45 -2.29
N LYS A 152 -6.17 15.75 -3.11
CA LYS A 152 -5.73 16.24 -4.42
C LYS A 152 -6.94 16.50 -5.34
N ALA A 153 -7.85 15.56 -5.42
CA ALA A 153 -9.07 15.71 -6.24
C ALA A 153 -9.97 16.85 -5.74
N LEU A 154 -10.12 17.05 -4.43
CA LEU A 154 -10.86 18.17 -3.87
C LEU A 154 -10.23 19.51 -4.25
N LYS A 155 -8.91 19.64 -4.14
CA LYS A 155 -8.17 20.86 -4.53
C LYS A 155 -8.36 21.20 -6.01
N GLU A 156 -8.41 20.22 -6.90
CA GLU A 156 -8.67 20.42 -8.32
C GLU A 156 -10.02 21.11 -8.60
N THR A 157 -11.00 20.94 -7.70
CA THR A 157 -12.33 21.57 -7.80
C THR A 157 -12.49 22.81 -6.92
N GLY A 158 -11.41 23.32 -6.32
CA GLY A 158 -11.44 24.46 -5.40
C GLY A 158 -12.17 24.18 -4.07
N LYS A 159 -12.36 22.90 -3.72
CA LYS A 159 -13.01 22.50 -2.47
C LYS A 159 -11.99 22.33 -1.35
N GLU A 160 -12.43 22.54 -0.11
CA GLU A 160 -11.61 22.30 1.07
C GLU A 160 -11.24 20.80 1.22
N THR A 161 -10.02 20.56 1.62
CA THR A 161 -9.51 19.23 1.94
C THR A 161 -10.16 18.69 3.21
N VAL A 162 -10.23 17.38 3.34
CA VAL A 162 -10.69 16.74 4.58
C VAL A 162 -9.62 16.88 5.68
N SER A 163 -10.06 17.14 6.91
CA SER A 163 -9.20 17.25 8.07
C SER A 163 -8.70 15.89 8.56
N GLN A 164 -7.66 15.90 9.41
CA GLN A 164 -7.20 14.67 10.07
C GLN A 164 -8.30 14.04 10.94
N GLU A 165 -9.08 14.87 11.66
CA GLU A 165 -10.20 14.39 12.46
C GLU A 165 -11.25 13.65 11.60
N PHE A 166 -11.54 14.17 10.40
CA PHE A 166 -12.42 13.48 9.45
C PHE A 166 -11.82 12.12 9.03
N ILE A 167 -10.53 12.09 8.73
CA ILE A 167 -9.83 10.86 8.33
C ILE A 167 -9.87 9.82 9.47
N ASP A 168 -9.63 10.24 10.71
CA ASP A 168 -9.66 9.37 11.89
C ASP A 168 -11.06 8.77 12.13
N LYS A 169 -12.11 9.53 11.80
CA LYS A 169 -13.51 9.10 11.94
C LYS A 169 -14.01 8.20 10.81
N PHE A 170 -13.60 8.46 9.57
CA PHE A 170 -14.18 7.86 8.36
C PHE A 170 -13.15 7.16 7.46
N GLY A 171 -11.90 7.19 7.81
CA GLY A 171 -10.79 6.83 6.92
C GLY A 171 -10.47 5.37 6.80
N CYS A 172 -11.02 4.52 7.66
CA CYS A 172 -10.68 3.11 7.70
C CYS A 172 -11.89 2.21 7.43
N CYS A 173 -11.61 1.03 6.92
CA CYS A 173 -12.59 -0.02 6.70
C CYS A 173 -13.17 -0.58 8.00
#